data_f51c166f02f732d3a406a3fb84a2e2fa
#
_entry.id   f51c166f02f732d3a406a3fb84a2e2fa
#
_cell.length_a   1.000
_cell.length_b   1.000
_cell.length_c   1.000
_cell.angle_alpha   90.00
_cell.angle_beta   90.00
_cell.angle_gamma   90.00
#
_symmetry.space_group_name_H-M   'P 1'
#
loop_
_entity.id
_entity.type
_entity.pdbx_description
1 polymer ?
#
loop_
_entity_poly.entity_id
_entity_poly.type
_entity_poly.pdbx_seq_one_letter_code
_entity_poly.pdbx_strand_id
1 'polypeptide(L)'
;MKPESHRIATWWYHLPDLQWPDPDNRDKVRRRAEAYAKANVSAAMLFGAHFRWDWLPFFPLLHDYIATVAEELHSYGIKLFDHHSVSLVHRYTTRAEMRHVMEDSQPHLPLSPTFEAAADWTWRGKKLNDWRMIDVSTRKPLWHPQYTAEGFCPRNPEYAESYREYAAYLIAETGIDGLSADDGRYFYGYNACACEHCRAELQKRAGIDLPPVEDSNFWGNWDNPAWLHWLELRYDTMGNFYEELAKTLPEGFMLTGCGAASAAAGAL
;
A
#
# COMPACT_ATOMS: atom_id res chain seq x y z
N MET A 1 32.51 -3.54 16.04
CA MET A 1 31.20 -3.64 16.67
C MET A 1 30.51 -4.90 16.17
N LYS A 2 30.01 -5.75 17.04
CA LYS A 2 29.10 -6.83 16.58
C LYS A 2 27.83 -6.18 16.06
N PRO A 3 27.28 -6.63 14.94
CA PRO A 3 25.99 -6.11 14.50
C PRO A 3 24.95 -6.39 15.59
N GLU A 4 24.21 -5.38 15.94
CA GLU A 4 23.10 -5.50 16.88
C GLU A 4 22.05 -6.41 16.24
N SER A 5 21.76 -7.54 16.88
CA SER A 5 20.78 -8.48 16.34
C SER A 5 19.38 -8.01 16.75
N HIS A 6 18.56 -7.65 15.77
CA HIS A 6 17.17 -7.31 16.00
C HIS A 6 16.28 -8.56 15.89
N ARG A 7 15.35 -8.72 16.83
CA ARG A 7 14.28 -9.71 16.75
C ARG A 7 13.00 -8.98 16.37
N ILE A 8 12.50 -9.26 15.17
CA ILE A 8 11.25 -8.70 14.68
C ILE A 8 10.17 -9.78 14.78
N ALA A 9 9.05 -9.44 15.42
CA ALA A 9 7.87 -10.31 15.50
C ALA A 9 6.72 -9.73 14.69
N THR A 10 5.84 -10.60 14.19
CA THR A 10 4.63 -10.19 13.50
C THR A 10 3.49 -9.99 14.51
N TRP A 11 2.80 -8.86 14.42
CA TRP A 11 1.61 -8.56 15.20
C TRP A 11 0.38 -8.60 14.28
N TRP A 12 -0.30 -9.73 14.28
CA TRP A 12 -1.56 -9.85 13.55
C TRP A 12 -2.72 -9.35 14.38
N TYR A 13 -3.59 -8.57 13.76
CA TYR A 13 -4.88 -8.17 14.31
C TYR A 13 -6.00 -8.43 13.30
N HIS A 14 -7.18 -8.63 13.82
CA HIS A 14 -8.36 -8.97 13.05
C HIS A 14 -9.48 -8.02 13.42
N LEU A 15 -10.57 -8.06 12.66
CA LEU A 15 -11.72 -7.22 12.93
C LEU A 15 -12.22 -7.25 14.38
N PRO A 16 -12.34 -8.43 15.03
CA PRO A 16 -12.75 -8.46 16.45
C PRO A 16 -11.82 -7.67 17.37
N ASP A 17 -10.55 -7.54 17.01
CA ASP A 17 -9.58 -6.75 17.80
C ASP A 17 -9.85 -5.26 17.73
N LEU A 18 -10.55 -4.81 16.69
CA LEU A 18 -10.96 -3.42 16.50
C LEU A 18 -12.31 -3.10 17.18
N GLN A 19 -12.97 -4.07 17.80
CA GLN A 19 -14.17 -3.85 18.63
C GLN A 19 -13.79 -3.15 19.92
N TRP A 20 -13.28 -1.99 19.76
CA TRP A 20 -12.73 -1.12 20.73
C TRP A 20 -13.78 -0.09 21.19
N PRO A 21 -13.93 0.22 22.47
CA PRO A 21 -12.99 0.00 23.57
C PRO A 21 -13.36 -1.18 24.49
N ASP A 22 -13.38 -2.40 24.00
CA ASP A 22 -13.58 -3.57 24.84
C ASP A 22 -12.40 -3.74 25.82
N PRO A 23 -12.60 -3.75 27.15
CA PRO A 23 -11.53 -3.96 28.13
C PRO A 23 -10.70 -5.22 27.89
N ASP A 24 -11.35 -6.29 27.42
CA ASP A 24 -10.66 -7.55 27.11
C ASP A 24 -9.66 -7.41 25.96
N ASN A 25 -9.96 -6.55 24.99
CA ASN A 25 -9.03 -6.25 23.89
C ASN A 25 -7.80 -5.49 24.38
N ARG A 26 -7.94 -4.53 25.31
CA ARG A 26 -6.79 -3.87 25.94
C ARG A 26 -5.92 -4.85 26.70
N ASP A 27 -6.52 -5.71 27.48
CA ASP A 27 -5.80 -6.76 28.20
C ASP A 27 -5.08 -7.74 27.26
N LYS A 28 -5.69 -8.05 26.12
CA LYS A 28 -5.06 -8.87 25.06
C LYS A 28 -3.82 -8.19 24.48
N VAL A 29 -3.90 -6.90 24.16
CA VAL A 29 -2.76 -6.10 23.66
C VAL A 29 -1.64 -6.09 24.70
N ARG A 30 -1.95 -5.76 25.96
CA ARG A 30 -0.98 -5.73 27.06
C ARG A 30 -0.28 -7.08 27.27
N ARG A 31 -1.03 -8.17 27.38
CA ARG A 31 -0.45 -9.52 27.55
C ARG A 31 0.47 -9.91 26.39
N ARG A 32 0.14 -9.51 25.18
CA ARG A 32 0.96 -9.79 23.99
C ARG A 32 2.24 -8.96 23.98
N ALA A 33 2.16 -7.67 24.30
CA ALA A 33 3.34 -6.81 24.44
C ALA A 33 4.30 -7.34 25.54
N GLU A 34 3.76 -7.75 26.67
CA GLU A 34 4.54 -8.38 27.75
C GLU A 34 5.21 -9.69 27.30
N ALA A 35 4.52 -10.52 26.52
CA ALA A 35 5.11 -11.74 25.96
C ALA A 35 6.25 -11.44 24.99
N TYR A 36 6.13 -10.39 24.18
CA TYR A 36 7.19 -9.95 23.26
C TYR A 36 8.40 -9.43 24.03
N ALA A 37 8.18 -8.66 25.09
CA ALA A 37 9.26 -8.21 25.98
C ALA A 37 10.02 -9.39 26.60
N LYS A 38 9.32 -10.39 27.14
CA LYS A 38 9.92 -11.63 27.67
C LYS A 38 10.71 -12.42 26.63
N ALA A 39 10.32 -12.33 25.36
CA ALA A 39 11.02 -12.96 24.23
C ALA A 39 12.16 -12.12 23.68
N ASN A 40 12.48 -10.97 24.27
CA ASN A 40 13.47 -10.01 23.79
C ASN A 40 13.22 -9.58 22.32
N VAL A 41 11.95 -9.35 21.97
CA VAL A 41 11.57 -8.73 20.69
C VAL A 41 11.98 -7.26 20.74
N SER A 42 12.62 -6.76 19.68
CA SER A 42 13.06 -5.37 19.58
C SER A 42 12.13 -4.52 18.70
N ALA A 43 11.37 -5.18 17.82
CA ALA A 43 10.39 -4.52 16.97
C ALA A 43 9.24 -5.46 16.62
N ALA A 44 8.04 -4.92 16.47
CA ALA A 44 6.88 -5.63 15.96
C ALA A 44 6.45 -5.04 14.61
N MET A 45 6.10 -5.91 13.67
CA MET A 45 5.50 -5.50 12.40
C MET A 45 4.02 -5.83 12.43
N LEU A 46 3.20 -4.82 12.28
CA LEU A 46 1.76 -4.88 12.41
C LEU A 46 1.12 -5.33 11.09
N PHE A 47 0.38 -6.41 11.13
CA PHE A 47 -0.39 -6.94 9.99
C PHE A 47 -1.88 -6.94 10.30
N GLY A 48 -2.64 -6.37 9.40
CA GLY A 48 -4.09 -6.23 9.43
C GLY A 48 -4.47 -5.12 8.46
N ALA A 49 -5.70 -4.74 8.25
CA ALA A 49 -6.12 -3.65 7.38
C ALA A 49 -5.16 -3.39 6.19
N HIS A 50 -4.73 -4.48 5.51
CA HIS A 50 -3.62 -4.46 4.55
C HIS A 50 -3.92 -3.55 3.36
N PHE A 51 -5.11 -3.68 2.74
CA PHE A 51 -5.56 -2.72 1.72
C PHE A 51 -6.13 -1.50 2.42
N ARG A 52 -5.22 -0.59 2.76
CA ARG A 52 -5.47 0.48 3.71
C ARG A 52 -6.65 1.38 3.34
N TRP A 53 -6.83 1.68 2.08
CA TRP A 53 -7.89 2.57 1.63
C TRP A 53 -9.30 1.98 1.77
N ASP A 54 -9.44 0.65 1.90
CA ASP A 54 -10.72 0.01 2.20
C ASP A 54 -11.21 0.32 3.61
N TRP A 55 -10.31 0.76 4.47
CA TRP A 55 -10.59 1.10 5.87
C TRP A 55 -10.87 2.59 6.08
N LEU A 56 -10.93 3.37 5.00
CA LEU A 56 -11.07 4.82 5.07
C LEU A 56 -12.18 5.29 6.03
N PRO A 57 -13.40 4.73 6.03
CA PRO A 57 -14.44 5.11 7.00
C PRO A 57 -14.12 4.71 8.44
N PHE A 58 -13.18 3.81 8.64
CA PHE A 58 -12.81 3.25 9.94
C PHE A 58 -11.44 3.73 10.43
N PHE A 59 -10.81 4.68 9.75
CA PHE A 59 -9.50 5.19 10.16
C PHE A 59 -9.44 5.62 11.63
N PRO A 60 -10.42 6.33 12.22
CA PRO A 60 -10.36 6.67 13.63
C PRO A 60 -10.26 5.45 14.54
N LEU A 61 -11.06 4.40 14.25
CA LEU A 61 -11.05 3.15 15.02
C LEU A 61 -9.74 2.39 14.84
N LEU A 62 -9.28 2.29 13.60
CA LEU A 62 -8.03 1.63 13.25
C LEU A 62 -6.83 2.32 13.89
N HIS A 63 -6.77 3.64 13.82
CA HIS A 63 -5.66 4.42 14.38
C HIS A 63 -5.65 4.36 15.90
N ASP A 64 -6.81 4.40 16.58
CA ASP A 64 -6.90 4.22 18.03
C ASP A 64 -6.35 2.86 18.47
N TYR A 65 -6.68 1.79 17.74
CA TYR A 65 -6.10 0.47 18.00
C TYR A 65 -4.58 0.46 17.79
N ILE A 66 -4.08 0.98 16.67
CA ILE A 66 -2.64 1.03 16.36
C ILE A 66 -1.91 1.85 17.43
N ALA A 67 -2.45 2.99 17.84
CA ALA A 67 -1.88 3.85 18.88
C ALA A 67 -1.77 3.09 20.22
N THR A 68 -2.81 2.34 20.59
CA THR A 68 -2.78 1.53 21.81
C THR A 68 -1.71 0.43 21.75
N VAL A 69 -1.57 -0.23 20.58
CA VAL A 69 -0.49 -1.23 20.40
C VAL A 69 0.88 -0.57 20.49
N ALA A 70 1.06 0.61 19.89
CA ALA A 70 2.30 1.37 19.95
C ALA A 70 2.64 1.75 21.40
N GLU A 71 1.70 2.31 22.13
CA GLU A 71 1.87 2.71 23.54
C GLU A 71 2.32 1.53 24.42
N GLU A 72 1.64 0.40 24.32
CA GLU A 72 1.97 -0.79 25.08
C GLU A 72 3.36 -1.37 24.71
N LEU A 73 3.70 -1.42 23.44
CA LEU A 73 5.02 -1.89 22.99
C LEU A 73 6.14 -0.92 23.41
N HIS A 74 5.93 0.38 23.29
CA HIS A 74 6.88 1.40 23.70
C HIS A 74 7.18 1.34 25.21
N SER A 75 6.21 0.95 26.04
CA SER A 75 6.45 0.77 27.50
C SER A 75 7.54 -0.28 27.80
N TYR A 76 7.82 -1.17 26.85
CA TYR A 76 8.90 -2.17 26.90
C TYR A 76 10.09 -1.84 25.99
N GLY A 77 10.11 -0.66 25.36
CA GLY A 77 11.18 -0.28 24.40
C GLY A 77 11.12 -1.02 23.07
N ILE A 78 9.98 -1.61 22.72
CA ILE A 78 9.76 -2.33 21.47
C ILE A 78 9.18 -1.35 20.44
N LYS A 79 9.79 -1.27 19.26
CA LYS A 79 9.31 -0.44 18.15
C LYS A 79 8.14 -1.08 17.42
N LEU A 80 7.26 -0.25 16.86
CA LEU A 80 6.14 -0.70 16.04
C LEU A 80 6.27 -0.19 14.60
N PHE A 81 6.21 -1.12 13.63
CA PHE A 81 6.13 -0.81 12.20
C PHE A 81 4.74 -1.19 11.68
N ASP A 82 4.09 -0.25 11.00
CA ASP A 82 2.85 -0.56 10.31
C ASP A 82 3.13 -1.12 8.91
N HIS A 83 2.45 -2.20 8.55
CA HIS A 83 2.58 -2.83 7.23
C HIS A 83 1.25 -2.75 6.49
N HIS A 84 1.23 -2.09 5.35
CA HIS A 84 0.05 -2.03 4.51
C HIS A 84 0.39 -1.83 3.03
N SER A 85 -0.55 -2.21 2.16
CA SER A 85 -0.51 -1.92 0.74
C SER A 85 -0.69 -0.42 0.50
N VAL A 86 0.25 0.18 -0.18
CA VAL A 86 0.19 1.62 -0.49
C VAL A 86 -0.78 1.91 -1.63
N SER A 87 -0.96 0.99 -2.56
CA SER A 87 -1.64 1.27 -3.82
C SER A 87 -2.88 0.43 -4.11
N LEU A 88 -3.13 -0.66 -3.38
CA LEU A 88 -4.26 -1.53 -3.66
C LEU A 88 -5.51 -1.16 -2.88
N VAL A 89 -6.65 -1.32 -3.55
CA VAL A 89 -8.00 -1.20 -3.00
C VAL A 89 -8.86 -2.32 -3.56
N HIS A 90 -9.67 -2.97 -2.73
CA HIS A 90 -10.58 -4.00 -3.22
C HIS A 90 -11.64 -3.40 -4.12
N ARG A 91 -11.94 -4.11 -5.19
CA ARG A 91 -13.07 -3.84 -6.06
C ARG A 91 -13.74 -5.15 -6.43
N TYR A 92 -14.84 -5.41 -5.78
CA TYR A 92 -15.66 -6.57 -6.09
C TYR A 92 -16.52 -6.29 -7.32
N THR A 93 -16.52 -7.20 -8.28
CA THR A 93 -17.36 -7.12 -9.47
C THR A 93 -18.70 -7.85 -9.24
N THR A 94 -18.74 -8.75 -8.27
CA THR A 94 -19.93 -9.50 -7.88
C THR A 94 -20.05 -9.65 -6.37
N ARG A 95 -21.29 -9.86 -5.87
CA ARG A 95 -21.52 -10.21 -4.47
C ARG A 95 -20.91 -11.56 -4.08
N ALA A 96 -20.73 -12.46 -5.05
CA ALA A 96 -20.09 -13.74 -4.82
C ALA A 96 -18.60 -13.57 -4.55
N GLU A 97 -17.90 -12.74 -5.32
CA GLU A 97 -16.50 -12.38 -5.07
C GLU A 97 -16.33 -11.73 -3.70
N MET A 98 -17.19 -10.76 -3.37
CA MET A 98 -17.14 -10.12 -2.06
C MET A 98 -17.27 -11.14 -0.93
N ARG A 99 -18.23 -12.07 -1.00
CA ARG A 99 -18.40 -13.12 0.01
C ARG A 99 -17.20 -14.06 0.05
N HIS A 100 -16.70 -14.48 -1.10
CA HIS A 100 -15.53 -15.36 -1.18
C HIS A 100 -14.32 -14.71 -0.50
N VAL A 101 -14.03 -13.44 -0.80
CA VAL A 101 -12.96 -12.69 -0.13
C VAL A 101 -13.19 -12.58 1.38
N MET A 102 -14.44 -12.42 1.84
CA MET A 102 -14.77 -12.33 3.25
C MET A 102 -14.75 -13.68 3.98
N GLU A 103 -15.12 -14.76 3.31
CA GLU A 103 -15.23 -16.12 3.88
C GLU A 103 -13.88 -16.85 3.87
N ASP A 104 -13.14 -16.75 2.78
CA ASP A 104 -11.77 -17.27 2.68
C ASP A 104 -10.75 -16.32 3.30
N SER A 105 -11.28 -15.31 3.97
CA SER A 105 -10.52 -14.17 4.39
C SER A 105 -9.31 -14.59 5.18
N GLN A 106 -8.25 -14.36 4.56
CA GLN A 106 -7.09 -13.97 5.30
C GLN A 106 -7.53 -12.98 6.38
N PRO A 107 -7.11 -13.19 7.63
CA PRO A 107 -7.55 -12.36 8.77
C PRO A 107 -7.30 -10.86 8.65
N HIS A 108 -6.59 -10.43 7.62
CA HIS A 108 -6.19 -9.06 7.32
C HIS A 108 -7.03 -8.41 6.21
N LEU A 109 -8.06 -9.10 5.71
CA LEU A 109 -8.91 -8.51 4.70
C LEU A 109 -9.90 -7.52 5.29
N PRO A 110 -10.17 -6.43 4.59
CA PRO A 110 -11.02 -5.38 5.09
C PRO A 110 -12.46 -5.83 5.10
N LEU A 111 -13.21 -5.24 6.00
CA LEU A 111 -14.62 -5.12 5.82
C LEU A 111 -14.90 -3.97 4.87
N SER A 112 -15.11 -4.27 3.63
CA SER A 112 -15.87 -3.32 2.84
C SER A 112 -17.32 -3.39 3.32
N PRO A 113 -17.86 -2.35 3.94
CA PRO A 113 -19.22 -2.39 4.50
C PRO A 113 -20.27 -2.48 3.40
N THR A 114 -19.93 -2.18 2.17
CA THR A 114 -20.83 -2.26 1.02
C THR A 114 -20.10 -2.74 -0.22
N PHE A 115 -20.82 -3.42 -1.11
CA PHE A 115 -20.33 -3.92 -2.40
C PHE A 115 -19.67 -2.85 -3.29
N GLU A 116 -20.04 -1.59 -3.12
CA GLU A 116 -19.61 -0.47 -3.98
C GLU A 116 -18.67 0.51 -3.27
N ALA A 117 -18.43 0.31 -1.98
CA ALA A 117 -17.99 1.37 -1.11
C ALA A 117 -16.62 1.96 -1.40
N ALA A 118 -15.60 1.14 -1.53
CA ALA A 118 -14.23 1.67 -1.57
C ALA A 118 -13.95 2.51 -2.81
N ALA A 119 -14.62 2.19 -3.92
CA ALA A 119 -14.40 2.87 -5.19
C ALA A 119 -14.93 4.30 -5.23
N ASP A 120 -16.02 4.56 -4.51
CA ASP A 120 -16.71 5.85 -4.54
C ASP A 120 -16.31 6.77 -3.39
N TRP A 121 -15.41 6.31 -2.52
CA TRP A 121 -14.97 7.10 -1.38
C TRP A 121 -14.10 8.28 -1.78
N THR A 122 -14.08 9.24 -0.90
CA THR A 122 -13.25 10.43 -1.04
C THR A 122 -12.33 10.57 0.17
N TRP A 123 -11.08 10.89 -0.09
CA TRP A 123 -10.12 11.31 0.90
C TRP A 123 -9.90 12.82 0.80
N ARG A 124 -10.32 13.57 1.82
CA ARG A 124 -10.19 15.04 1.85
C ARG A 124 -10.71 15.72 0.57
N GLY A 125 -11.85 15.25 0.07
CA GLY A 125 -12.47 15.77 -1.13
C GLY A 125 -11.95 15.22 -2.46
N LYS A 126 -10.88 14.42 -2.45
CA LYS A 126 -10.29 13.77 -3.63
C LYS A 126 -10.91 12.38 -3.79
N LYS A 127 -11.31 11.99 -4.99
CA LYS A 127 -11.98 10.72 -5.25
C LYS A 127 -10.97 9.60 -5.51
N LEU A 128 -11.08 8.49 -4.80
CA LEU A 128 -10.21 7.32 -5.01
C LEU A 128 -10.29 6.79 -6.44
N ASN A 129 -11.45 6.87 -7.07
CA ASN A 129 -11.65 6.46 -8.46
C ASN A 129 -10.74 7.18 -9.46
N ASP A 130 -10.35 8.41 -9.19
CA ASP A 130 -9.54 9.23 -10.10
C ASP A 130 -8.05 8.85 -10.05
N TRP A 131 -7.66 8.01 -9.07
CA TRP A 131 -6.26 7.59 -8.88
C TRP A 131 -5.88 6.30 -9.58
N ARG A 132 -6.86 5.58 -10.15
CA ARG A 132 -6.68 4.22 -10.64
C ARG A 132 -5.66 4.10 -11.75
N MET A 133 -4.88 3.01 -11.71
CA MET A 133 -4.11 2.58 -12.87
C MET A 133 -5.06 2.21 -14.01
N ILE A 134 -4.63 2.51 -15.22
CA ILE A 134 -5.36 2.19 -16.45
C ILE A 134 -4.58 1.12 -17.21
N ASP A 135 -5.26 0.04 -17.55
CA ASP A 135 -4.72 -1.03 -18.36
C ASP A 135 -4.39 -0.54 -19.78
N VAL A 136 -3.22 -0.93 -20.27
CA VAL A 136 -2.71 -0.47 -21.56
C VAL A 136 -3.56 -0.97 -22.72
N SER A 137 -4.02 -2.21 -22.65
CA SER A 137 -4.77 -2.85 -23.75
C SER A 137 -6.22 -2.44 -23.80
N THR A 138 -6.88 -2.46 -22.66
CA THR A 138 -8.32 -2.23 -22.57
C THR A 138 -8.68 -0.77 -22.40
N ARG A 139 -7.73 0.07 -21.96
CA ARG A 139 -7.95 1.49 -21.58
C ARG A 139 -8.99 1.65 -20.46
N LYS A 140 -9.20 0.60 -19.68
CA LYS A 140 -10.08 0.58 -18.51
C LYS A 140 -9.25 0.50 -17.23
N PRO A 141 -9.83 0.76 -16.05
CA PRO A 141 -9.14 0.51 -14.79
C PRO A 141 -8.54 -0.88 -14.74
N LEU A 142 -7.27 -0.95 -14.33
CA LEU A 142 -6.54 -2.20 -14.22
C LEU A 142 -7.06 -2.97 -13.03
N TRP A 143 -7.66 -4.12 -13.26
CA TRP A 143 -8.19 -4.99 -12.24
C TRP A 143 -7.32 -6.24 -12.05
N HIS A 144 -7.08 -6.57 -10.78
CA HIS A 144 -6.24 -7.69 -10.36
C HIS A 144 -7.10 -8.86 -9.88
N PRO A 145 -7.35 -9.88 -10.71
CA PRO A 145 -8.21 -11.00 -10.32
C PRO A 145 -7.70 -11.75 -9.09
N GLN A 146 -6.39 -11.88 -8.94
CA GLN A 146 -5.79 -12.57 -7.81
C GLN A 146 -6.10 -11.91 -6.46
N TYR A 147 -6.26 -10.59 -6.44
CA TYR A 147 -6.50 -9.81 -5.23
C TYR A 147 -7.91 -9.24 -5.18
N THR A 148 -8.72 -9.43 -6.22
CA THR A 148 -10.03 -8.78 -6.36
C THR A 148 -9.91 -7.27 -6.12
N ALA A 149 -8.90 -6.64 -6.73
CA ALA A 149 -8.48 -5.30 -6.42
C ALA A 149 -8.14 -4.48 -7.67
N GLU A 150 -8.17 -3.17 -7.52
CA GLU A 150 -7.57 -2.19 -8.43
C GLU A 150 -6.35 -1.56 -7.77
N GLY A 151 -5.44 -1.00 -8.59
CA GLY A 151 -4.26 -0.30 -8.09
C GLY A 151 -4.34 1.20 -8.38
N PHE A 152 -3.75 2.00 -7.51
CA PHE A 152 -3.58 3.44 -7.72
C PHE A 152 -2.25 3.73 -8.43
N CYS A 153 -2.28 4.67 -9.37
CA CYS A 153 -1.10 5.01 -10.14
C CYS A 153 -0.14 5.90 -9.33
N PRO A 154 1.09 5.45 -9.07
CA PRO A 154 2.06 6.23 -8.28
C PRO A 154 2.50 7.52 -8.99
N ARG A 155 2.25 7.64 -10.29
CA ARG A 155 2.49 8.86 -11.07
C ARG A 155 1.32 9.85 -11.03
N ASN A 156 0.15 9.45 -10.56
CA ASN A 156 -0.93 10.38 -10.35
C ASN A 156 -0.55 11.33 -9.19
N PRO A 157 -0.40 12.64 -9.44
CA PRO A 157 0.11 13.56 -8.43
C PRO A 157 -0.84 13.72 -7.25
N GLU A 158 -2.15 13.66 -7.50
CA GLU A 158 -3.16 13.74 -6.45
C GLU A 158 -3.10 12.52 -5.52
N TYR A 159 -2.92 11.32 -6.09
CA TYR A 159 -2.72 10.11 -5.28
C TYR A 159 -1.41 10.16 -4.48
N ALA A 160 -0.29 10.49 -5.13
CA ALA A 160 1.01 10.54 -4.48
C ALA A 160 1.03 11.54 -3.31
N GLU A 161 0.39 12.71 -3.48
CA GLU A 161 0.20 13.69 -2.42
C GLU A 161 -0.71 13.14 -1.31
N SER A 162 -1.85 12.56 -1.68
CA SER A 162 -2.82 12.00 -0.73
C SER A 162 -2.21 10.89 0.12
N TYR A 163 -1.35 10.06 -0.47
CA TYR A 163 -0.66 9.02 0.29
C TYR A 163 0.36 9.62 1.28
N ARG A 164 1.10 10.64 0.90
CA ARG A 164 1.99 11.37 1.84
C ARG A 164 1.21 12.00 2.98
N GLU A 165 0.09 12.66 2.68
CA GLU A 165 -0.82 13.22 3.69
C GLU A 165 -1.35 12.14 4.65
N TYR A 166 -1.71 10.98 4.10
CA TYR A 166 -2.17 9.84 4.89
C TYR A 166 -1.05 9.29 5.79
N ALA A 167 0.15 9.09 5.26
CA ALA A 167 1.29 8.62 6.05
C ALA A 167 1.60 9.57 7.22
N ALA A 168 1.62 10.88 6.97
CA ALA A 168 1.81 11.87 8.02
C ALA A 168 0.69 11.84 9.07
N TYR A 169 -0.56 11.68 8.63
CA TYR A 169 -1.72 11.55 9.51
C TYR A 169 -1.62 10.27 10.37
N LEU A 170 -1.33 9.12 9.75
CA LEU A 170 -1.14 7.85 10.44
C LEU A 170 -0.07 7.96 11.55
N ILE A 171 1.09 8.52 11.22
CA ILE A 171 2.20 8.69 12.17
C ILE A 171 1.79 9.58 13.34
N ALA A 172 1.15 10.70 13.05
CA ALA A 172 0.72 11.67 14.08
C ALA A 172 -0.32 11.08 15.04
N GLU A 173 -1.25 10.25 14.52
CA GLU A 173 -2.33 9.68 15.34
C GLU A 173 -1.88 8.43 16.12
N THR A 174 -0.86 7.72 15.63
CA THR A 174 -0.54 6.38 16.16
C THR A 174 0.82 6.28 16.85
N GLY A 175 1.73 7.17 16.56
CA GLY A 175 3.08 7.13 17.12
C GLY A 175 3.92 5.94 16.69
N ILE A 176 3.64 5.31 15.55
CA ILE A 176 4.46 4.22 14.98
C ILE A 176 5.88 4.69 14.67
N ASP A 177 6.85 3.77 14.73
CA ASP A 177 8.28 4.05 14.49
C ASP A 177 8.72 3.82 13.05
N GLY A 178 7.88 3.19 12.26
CA GLY A 178 8.19 2.88 10.87
C GLY A 178 7.00 2.43 10.05
N LEU A 179 7.23 2.39 8.75
CA LEU A 179 6.27 1.98 7.74
C LEU A 179 6.91 0.94 6.83
N SER A 180 6.23 -0.20 6.68
CA SER A 180 6.52 -1.18 5.64
C SER A 180 5.50 -1.01 4.52
N ALA A 181 5.88 -0.20 3.53
CA ALA A 181 5.04 0.14 2.39
C ALA A 181 5.03 -1.03 1.40
N ASP A 182 3.96 -1.81 1.40
CA ASP A 182 3.78 -2.92 0.47
C ASP A 182 3.06 -2.49 -0.81
N ASP A 183 3.17 -3.30 -1.86
CA ASP A 183 2.52 -3.08 -3.16
C ASP A 183 2.83 -1.74 -3.83
N GLY A 184 3.89 -1.08 -3.44
CA GLY A 184 4.35 0.15 -4.07
C GLY A 184 5.03 -0.13 -5.41
N ARG A 185 4.26 -0.48 -6.44
CA ARG A 185 4.75 -0.82 -7.77
C ARG A 185 3.71 -0.61 -8.87
N TYR A 186 4.17 -0.60 -10.11
CA TYR A 186 3.28 -0.85 -11.24
C TYR A 186 2.98 -2.33 -11.33
N PHE A 187 1.71 -2.69 -11.29
CA PHE A 187 1.29 -4.07 -11.33
C PHE A 187 1.32 -4.67 -12.73
N TYR A 188 1.46 -5.99 -12.80
CA TYR A 188 1.40 -6.84 -14.00
C TYR A 188 2.23 -6.35 -15.19
N GLY A 189 3.53 -6.55 -15.10
CA GLY A 189 4.42 -6.42 -16.25
C GLY A 189 4.26 -5.07 -16.96
N TYR A 190 3.94 -5.13 -18.22
CA TYR A 190 3.82 -3.94 -19.07
C TYR A 190 2.41 -3.34 -19.13
N ASN A 191 1.42 -3.98 -18.50
CA ASN A 191 0.01 -3.59 -18.64
C ASN A 191 -0.39 -2.31 -17.91
N ALA A 192 0.47 -1.74 -17.09
CA ALA A 192 0.22 -0.47 -16.42
C ALA A 192 1.40 0.50 -16.59
N CYS A 193 1.13 1.79 -16.71
CA CYS A 193 -0.17 2.42 -16.62
C CYS A 193 -0.44 3.29 -17.84
N ALA A 194 -1.64 3.20 -18.41
CA ALA A 194 -2.07 4.04 -19.54
C ALA A 194 -2.91 5.25 -19.10
N CYS A 195 -2.83 5.69 -17.83
CA CYS A 195 -3.49 6.92 -17.40
C CYS A 195 -2.87 8.15 -18.08
N GLU A 196 -3.59 9.26 -18.03
CA GLU A 196 -3.16 10.51 -18.65
C GLU A 196 -1.76 10.97 -18.20
N HIS A 197 -1.44 10.84 -16.91
CA HIS A 197 -0.15 11.24 -16.35
C HIS A 197 1.02 10.40 -16.89
N CYS A 198 0.82 9.09 -17.05
CA CYS A 198 1.84 8.20 -17.61
C CYS A 198 2.02 8.44 -19.11
N ARG A 199 0.92 8.63 -19.84
CA ARG A 199 0.97 8.92 -21.27
C ARG A 199 1.61 10.28 -21.56
N ALA A 200 1.24 11.31 -20.81
CA ALA A 200 1.84 12.64 -20.94
C ALA A 200 3.36 12.62 -20.71
N GLU A 201 3.82 11.84 -19.74
CA GLU A 201 5.26 11.71 -19.49
C GLU A 201 5.99 10.93 -20.60
N LEU A 202 5.38 9.87 -21.15
CA LEU A 202 5.95 9.18 -22.31
C LEU A 202 6.02 10.10 -23.51
N GLN A 203 4.97 10.86 -23.77
CA GLN A 203 4.96 11.89 -24.82
C GLN A 203 6.10 12.91 -24.64
N LYS A 204 6.34 13.33 -23.41
CA LYS A 204 7.43 14.26 -23.09
C LYS A 204 8.81 13.65 -23.31
N ARG A 205 9.03 12.37 -22.94
CA ARG A 205 10.32 11.68 -23.01
C ARG A 205 10.65 11.20 -24.43
N ALA A 206 9.66 10.60 -25.09
CA ALA A 206 9.85 9.86 -26.33
C ALA A 206 9.18 10.51 -27.55
N GLY A 207 8.38 11.57 -27.35
CA GLY A 207 7.65 12.23 -28.43
C GLY A 207 6.48 11.44 -29.01
N ILE A 208 6.06 10.36 -28.35
CA ILE A 208 4.98 9.48 -28.82
C ILE A 208 3.94 9.27 -27.74
N ASP A 209 2.71 8.98 -28.12
CA ASP A 209 1.70 8.42 -27.22
C ASP A 209 1.94 6.89 -27.07
N LEU A 210 1.34 6.30 -26.06
CA LEU A 210 1.45 4.88 -25.78
C LEU A 210 0.80 4.06 -26.90
N PRO A 211 1.58 3.22 -27.63
CA PRO A 211 1.07 2.49 -28.78
C PRO A 211 0.13 1.33 -28.35
N PRO A 212 -0.63 0.76 -29.31
CA PRO A 212 -1.38 -0.48 -29.10
C PRO A 212 -0.48 -1.62 -28.61
N VAL A 213 -1.05 -2.56 -27.85
CA VAL A 213 -0.28 -3.68 -27.28
C VAL A 213 0.26 -4.66 -28.32
N GLU A 214 -0.31 -4.64 -29.52
CA GLU A 214 0.11 -5.46 -30.66
C GLU A 214 1.34 -4.90 -31.38
N ASP A 215 1.75 -3.69 -31.06
CA ASP A 215 2.92 -3.07 -31.69
C ASP A 215 4.23 -3.66 -31.16
N SER A 216 4.69 -4.71 -31.80
CA SER A 216 5.96 -5.39 -31.50
C SER A 216 7.21 -4.53 -31.76
N ASN A 217 7.08 -3.42 -32.52
CA ASN A 217 8.17 -2.47 -32.66
C ASN A 217 8.43 -1.67 -31.40
N PHE A 218 7.45 -1.59 -30.53
CA PHE A 218 7.56 -0.92 -29.23
C PHE A 218 7.67 -1.93 -28.09
N TRP A 219 6.64 -2.77 -27.90
CA TRP A 219 6.53 -3.62 -26.72
C TRP A 219 7.61 -4.71 -26.69
N GLY A 220 8.49 -4.65 -25.69
CA GLY A 220 9.57 -5.61 -25.51
C GLY A 220 10.73 -5.44 -26.47
N ASN A 221 10.73 -4.43 -27.31
CA ASN A 221 11.82 -4.16 -28.25
C ASN A 221 12.92 -3.33 -27.59
N TRP A 222 13.95 -3.99 -27.12
CA TRP A 222 15.09 -3.37 -26.43
C TRP A 222 15.94 -2.46 -27.32
N ASP A 223 15.80 -2.54 -28.64
CA ASP A 223 16.46 -1.65 -29.60
C ASP A 223 15.62 -0.37 -29.84
N ASN A 224 14.41 -0.29 -29.32
CA ASN A 224 13.56 0.88 -29.45
C ASN A 224 13.76 1.87 -28.30
N PRO A 225 14.31 3.08 -28.55
CA PRO A 225 14.52 4.07 -27.49
C PRO A 225 13.24 4.47 -26.73
N ALA A 226 12.10 4.49 -27.42
CA ALA A 226 10.83 4.85 -26.77
C ALA A 226 10.34 3.77 -25.77
N TRP A 227 10.65 2.50 -26.05
CA TRP A 227 10.43 1.42 -25.10
C TRP A 227 11.31 1.57 -23.85
N LEU A 228 12.59 1.91 -24.03
CA LEU A 228 13.50 2.16 -22.92
C LEU A 228 13.02 3.35 -22.08
N HIS A 229 12.56 4.43 -22.71
CA HIS A 229 11.95 5.55 -21.99
C HIS A 229 10.68 5.17 -21.22
N TRP A 230 9.88 4.22 -21.72
CA TRP A 230 8.74 3.68 -20.99
C TRP A 230 9.17 2.93 -19.72
N LEU A 231 10.22 2.12 -19.80
CA LEU A 231 10.78 1.41 -18.64
C LEU A 231 11.37 2.40 -17.63
N GLU A 232 12.22 3.34 -18.08
CA GLU A 232 12.81 4.39 -17.24
C GLU A 232 11.72 5.20 -16.50
N LEU A 233 10.66 5.59 -17.22
CA LEU A 233 9.52 6.30 -16.62
C LEU A 233 8.96 5.56 -15.41
N ARG A 234 8.80 4.25 -15.51
CA ARG A 234 8.26 3.42 -14.44
C ARG A 234 9.19 3.37 -13.23
N TYR A 235 10.49 3.17 -13.47
CA TYR A 235 11.50 3.19 -12.40
C TYR A 235 11.58 4.55 -11.71
N ASP A 236 11.69 5.61 -12.48
CA ASP A 236 11.76 6.98 -11.95
C ASP A 236 10.50 7.34 -11.15
N THR A 237 9.33 6.91 -11.63
CA THR A 237 8.08 7.15 -10.90
C THR A 237 8.11 6.50 -9.53
N MET A 238 8.55 5.25 -9.43
CA MET A 238 8.64 4.55 -8.15
C MET A 238 9.73 5.15 -7.25
N GLY A 239 10.90 5.43 -7.82
CA GLY A 239 11.98 6.11 -7.10
C GLY A 239 11.51 7.43 -6.50
N ASN A 240 10.91 8.29 -7.33
CA ASN A 240 10.39 9.58 -6.90
C ASN A 240 9.26 9.45 -5.87
N PHE A 241 8.36 8.49 -6.03
CA PHE A 241 7.28 8.26 -5.06
C PHE A 241 7.83 8.00 -3.65
N TYR A 242 8.78 7.08 -3.52
CA TYR A 242 9.39 6.76 -2.23
C TYR A 242 10.34 7.88 -1.72
N GLU A 243 11.06 8.53 -2.61
CA GLU A 243 11.91 9.66 -2.22
C GLU A 243 11.10 10.82 -1.65
N GLU A 244 10.02 11.21 -2.31
CA GLU A 244 9.13 12.26 -1.83
C GLU A 244 8.39 11.84 -0.55
N LEU A 245 8.01 10.56 -0.40
CA LEU A 245 7.48 10.06 0.85
C LEU A 245 8.50 10.18 1.97
N ALA A 246 9.74 9.72 1.75
CA ALA A 246 10.79 9.76 2.75
C ALA A 246 11.08 11.18 3.27
N LYS A 247 10.97 12.20 2.42
CA LYS A 247 11.15 13.62 2.81
C LYS A 247 10.08 14.13 3.79
N THR A 248 8.93 13.47 3.85
CA THR A 248 7.82 13.84 4.75
C THR A 248 7.84 13.11 6.08
N LEU A 249 8.71 12.11 6.22
CA LEU A 249 8.79 11.28 7.42
C LEU A 249 9.68 11.92 8.49
N PRO A 250 9.41 11.69 9.79
CA PRO A 250 10.26 12.18 10.87
C PRO A 250 11.70 11.65 10.78
N GLU A 251 12.64 12.40 11.33
CA GLU A 251 14.03 11.93 11.45
C GLU A 251 14.11 10.62 12.26
N GLY A 252 14.84 9.66 11.74
CA GLY A 252 14.97 8.32 12.36
C GLY A 252 13.79 7.38 12.15
N PHE A 253 12.73 7.83 11.45
CA PHE A 253 11.62 6.98 11.07
C PHE A 253 12.05 5.95 10.02
N MET A 254 11.70 4.69 10.21
CA MET A 254 12.10 3.63 9.29
C MET A 254 11.07 3.45 8.18
N LEU A 255 11.51 3.63 6.93
CA LEU A 255 10.73 3.27 5.74
C LEU A 255 11.32 2.01 5.12
N THR A 256 10.48 0.99 4.98
CA THR A 256 10.80 -0.26 4.26
C THR A 256 9.73 -0.52 3.20
N GLY A 257 10.03 -1.36 2.23
CA GLY A 257 9.07 -1.73 1.18
C GLY A 257 9.19 -3.19 0.81
N CYS A 258 8.06 -3.82 0.57
CA CYS A 258 8.00 -5.10 -0.12
C CYS A 258 7.94 -4.86 -1.63
N GLY A 259 8.79 -5.49 -2.40
CA GLY A 259 8.63 -5.49 -3.85
C GLY A 259 9.59 -4.66 -4.67
N ALA A 260 10.57 -3.99 -4.08
CA ALA A 260 11.61 -3.33 -4.86
C ALA A 260 12.34 -4.32 -5.80
N ALA A 261 12.54 -5.56 -5.37
CA ALA A 261 13.12 -6.62 -6.21
C ALA A 261 12.16 -7.10 -7.31
N SER A 262 10.85 -7.02 -7.10
CA SER A 262 9.85 -7.40 -8.10
C SER A 262 9.55 -6.29 -9.11
N ALA A 263 9.97 -5.05 -8.85
CA ALA A 263 9.90 -3.99 -9.85
C ALA A 263 10.79 -4.30 -11.06
N ALA A 264 11.97 -4.88 -10.82
CA ALA A 264 12.84 -5.37 -11.89
C ALA A 264 12.22 -6.59 -12.62
N ALA A 265 11.63 -7.54 -11.90
CA ALA A 265 10.98 -8.70 -12.48
C ALA A 265 9.66 -8.34 -13.20
N GLY A 266 8.97 -7.31 -12.75
CA GLY A 266 7.77 -6.79 -13.43
C GLY A 266 8.10 -5.91 -14.64
N ALA A 267 9.38 -5.67 -14.91
CA ALA A 267 9.87 -4.97 -16.11
C ALA A 267 10.39 -5.97 -17.17
N LEU A 268 10.50 -7.24 -16.83
CA LEU A 268 10.84 -8.34 -17.73
C LEU A 268 9.59 -9.15 -18.04
#